data_5b636bc4bbfeba8afeef349941d91822
#
_entry.id   5b636bc4bbfeba8afeef349941d91822
#
_cell.length_a   1.000
_cell.length_b   1.000
_cell.length_c   1.000
_cell.angle_alpha   90.00
_cell.angle_beta   90.00
_cell.angle_gamma   90.00
#
_symmetry.space_group_name_H-M   'P 1'
#
loop_
_entity.id
_entity.type
_entity.pdbx_description
1 polymer ?
#
loop_
_entity_poly.entity_id
_entity_poly.type
_entity_poly.pdbx_seq_one_letter_code
_entity_poly.pdbx_strand_id
1 'polypeptide(L)'
;MERKRIVSGIRSTGDLHIGHYLGVLKNWVELQKEYQCFYFIADWHALTSEYRDPSIIRKSAKDMVMVWLSVGIDPAQSVIFRQSDVKAHAELFLLLSMITPLSWLERNPTYKEMKEELKEKDLSTFGFLGYPVLQAADIVLYHADKVPIGEDQLPHLELTREIARRFNFIYGEGILKEPKEILTEAARVLGIDGRKMSKSYGNALFIYETGETLKQKVMNMLTDVKRMRKRDPGEPMDCNLYPLHEYFTPEEMRAEIRTGCRSAGLGCVECKQILLTNLIREFEPIWKKIDYYNEHAGI
;
A
#
# COMPACT_ATOMS: atom_id res chain seq x y z
N MET A 1 -26.26 -12.44 -11.41
CA MET A 1 -25.18 -13.20 -10.74
C MET A 1 -24.67 -12.35 -9.56
N GLU A 2 -24.44 -12.97 -8.42
CA GLU A 2 -23.84 -12.28 -7.28
C GLU A 2 -22.41 -11.85 -7.63
N ARG A 3 -22.04 -10.60 -7.29
CA ARG A 3 -20.66 -10.11 -7.53
C ARG A 3 -19.69 -10.91 -6.67
N LYS A 4 -18.54 -11.28 -7.22
CA LYS A 4 -17.46 -11.91 -6.47
C LYS A 4 -16.93 -10.96 -5.41
N ARG A 5 -16.53 -11.52 -4.25
CA ARG A 5 -16.05 -10.74 -3.10
C ARG A 5 -14.55 -10.55 -3.14
N ILE A 6 -14.15 -9.33 -2.86
CA ILE A 6 -12.74 -8.95 -2.65
C ILE A 6 -12.59 -8.42 -1.23
N VAL A 7 -11.51 -8.83 -0.57
CA VAL A 7 -11.10 -8.30 0.73
C VAL A 7 -9.70 -7.74 0.61
N SER A 8 -9.48 -6.54 1.14
CA SER A 8 -8.14 -5.95 1.21
C SER A 8 -8.07 -4.93 2.34
N GLY A 9 -6.91 -4.82 3.00
CA GLY A 9 -6.71 -3.91 4.10
C GLY A 9 -5.37 -3.21 4.06
N ILE A 10 -5.31 -2.03 4.67
CA ILE A 10 -4.06 -1.28 4.86
C ILE A 10 -3.85 -1.04 6.35
N ARG A 11 -2.62 -1.28 6.84
CA ARG A 11 -2.25 -1.02 8.23
C ARG A 11 -2.21 0.47 8.54
N SER A 12 -2.84 0.86 9.64
CA SER A 12 -2.87 2.26 10.12
C SER A 12 -1.58 2.67 10.85
N THR A 13 -0.45 2.59 10.15
CA THR A 13 0.89 2.89 10.69
C THR A 13 1.44 4.23 10.19
N GLY A 14 0.60 5.25 10.10
CA GLY A 14 0.96 6.59 9.62
C GLY A 14 0.46 6.86 8.20
N ASP A 15 0.92 7.98 7.67
CA ASP A 15 0.40 8.61 6.46
C ASP A 15 0.60 7.77 5.19
N LEU A 16 -0.31 7.92 4.21
CA LEU A 16 -0.23 7.21 2.95
C LEU A 16 0.67 7.97 1.96
N HIS A 17 1.60 7.27 1.36
CA HIS A 17 2.50 7.81 0.35
C HIS A 17 2.10 7.39 -1.08
N ILE A 18 2.72 8.00 -2.08
CA ILE A 18 2.46 7.75 -3.52
C ILE A 18 2.54 6.25 -3.87
N GLY A 19 3.40 5.47 -3.21
CA GLY A 19 3.46 4.03 -3.41
C GLY A 19 2.17 3.30 -3.03
N HIS A 20 1.47 3.73 -1.96
CA HIS A 20 0.14 3.20 -1.63
C HIS A 20 -0.92 3.63 -2.64
N TYR A 21 -0.82 4.87 -3.15
CA TYR A 21 -1.72 5.37 -4.18
C TYR A 21 -1.67 4.52 -5.45
N LEU A 22 -0.47 4.32 -5.97
CA LEU A 22 -0.23 3.59 -7.21
C LEU A 22 -0.45 2.07 -7.06
N GLY A 23 0.08 1.48 -5.99
CA GLY A 23 0.06 0.03 -5.79
C GLY A 23 -1.26 -0.52 -5.24
N VAL A 24 -2.04 0.29 -4.52
CA VAL A 24 -3.25 -0.18 -3.84
C VAL A 24 -4.48 0.65 -4.21
N LEU A 25 -4.49 1.96 -3.92
CA LEU A 25 -5.72 2.74 -3.96
C LEU A 25 -6.29 2.89 -5.38
N LYS A 26 -5.45 3.12 -6.39
CA LYS A 26 -5.90 3.16 -7.80
C LYS A 26 -6.59 1.84 -8.20
N ASN A 27 -6.02 0.71 -7.80
CA ASN A 27 -6.59 -0.61 -8.08
C ASN A 27 -7.94 -0.79 -7.36
N TRP A 28 -8.05 -0.36 -6.10
CA TRP A 28 -9.28 -0.44 -5.33
C TRP A 28 -10.43 0.36 -5.98
N VAL A 29 -10.13 1.55 -6.50
CA VAL A 29 -11.11 2.38 -7.23
C VAL A 29 -11.63 1.68 -8.49
N GLU A 30 -10.78 0.93 -9.19
CA GLU A 30 -11.23 0.16 -10.36
C GLU A 30 -11.98 -1.11 -9.94
N LEU A 31 -11.48 -1.85 -8.96
CA LEU A 31 -12.06 -3.10 -8.51
C LEU A 31 -13.49 -2.94 -7.95
N GLN A 32 -13.80 -1.82 -7.29
CA GLN A 32 -15.16 -1.58 -6.76
C GLN A 32 -16.24 -1.52 -7.85
N LYS A 33 -15.88 -1.25 -9.10
CA LYS A 33 -16.83 -1.22 -10.21
C LYS A 33 -17.35 -2.62 -10.59
N GLU A 34 -16.53 -3.65 -10.37
CA GLU A 34 -16.80 -5.02 -10.82
C GLU A 34 -17.12 -5.99 -9.68
N TYR A 35 -16.54 -5.75 -8.49
CA TYR A 35 -16.58 -6.67 -7.35
C TYR A 35 -17.39 -6.10 -6.18
N GLN A 36 -17.81 -6.98 -5.27
CA GLN A 36 -18.25 -6.60 -3.93
C GLN A 36 -17.00 -6.46 -3.05
N CYS A 37 -16.60 -5.23 -2.78
CA CYS A 37 -15.34 -4.93 -2.10
C CYS A 37 -15.53 -4.67 -0.61
N PHE A 38 -14.65 -5.27 0.19
CA PHE A 38 -14.51 -5.08 1.63
C PHE A 38 -13.13 -4.49 1.89
N TYR A 39 -13.06 -3.19 2.12
CA TYR A 39 -11.83 -2.46 2.38
C TYR A 39 -11.74 -2.09 3.85
N PHE A 40 -10.69 -2.50 4.52
CA PHE A 40 -10.58 -2.27 5.95
C PHE A 40 -9.28 -1.64 6.40
N ILE A 41 -9.39 -0.86 7.48
CA ILE A 41 -8.26 -0.34 8.22
C ILE A 41 -7.78 -1.46 9.14
N ALA A 42 -6.59 -1.98 8.88
CA ALA A 42 -5.99 -3.10 9.61
C ALA A 42 -5.28 -2.58 10.89
N ASP A 43 -6.07 -2.10 11.84
CA ASP A 43 -5.59 -1.48 13.07
C ASP A 43 -5.01 -2.52 14.05
N TRP A 44 -5.57 -3.72 14.14
CA TRP A 44 -4.94 -4.79 14.92
C TRP A 44 -3.64 -5.27 14.29
N HIS A 45 -3.55 -5.33 12.96
CA HIS A 45 -2.26 -5.59 12.30
C HIS A 45 -1.24 -4.49 12.58
N ALA A 46 -1.68 -3.23 12.58
CA ALA A 46 -0.80 -2.13 12.97
C ALA A 46 -0.30 -2.30 14.40
N LEU A 47 -1.17 -2.73 15.31
CA LEU A 47 -0.83 -2.93 16.72
C LEU A 47 0.25 -4.00 16.92
N THR A 48 0.39 -5.00 16.03
CA THR A 48 1.44 -6.03 16.16
C THR A 48 2.88 -5.46 16.11
N SER A 49 3.06 -4.31 15.47
CA SER A 49 4.37 -3.62 15.38
C SER A 49 4.41 -2.29 16.14
N GLU A 50 3.25 -1.69 16.45
CA GLU A 50 3.14 -0.38 17.12
C GLU A 50 2.61 -0.51 18.57
N TYR A 51 2.72 -1.70 19.18
CA TYR A 51 2.13 -1.99 20.50
C TYR A 51 2.70 -1.14 21.64
N ARG A 52 3.92 -0.62 21.51
CA ARG A 52 4.55 0.25 22.51
C ARG A 52 3.98 1.67 22.51
N ASP A 53 3.62 2.19 21.33
CA ASP A 53 2.95 3.48 21.17
C ASP A 53 1.82 3.37 20.14
N PRO A 54 0.62 3.01 20.56
CA PRO A 54 -0.52 2.83 19.65
C PRO A 54 -1.20 4.17 19.27
N SER A 55 -0.69 5.32 19.73
CA SER A 55 -1.31 6.63 19.47
C SER A 55 -1.44 6.94 17.98
N ILE A 56 -0.43 6.54 17.19
CA ILE A 56 -0.40 6.71 15.75
C ILE A 56 -1.55 5.97 15.04
N ILE A 57 -1.99 4.81 15.56
CA ILE A 57 -2.99 3.96 14.92
C ILE A 57 -4.32 4.68 14.76
N ARG A 58 -4.79 5.34 15.83
CA ARG A 58 -6.08 6.04 15.83
C ARG A 58 -6.08 7.24 14.89
N LYS A 59 -5.01 8.03 14.92
CA LYS A 59 -4.84 9.19 14.03
C LYS A 59 -4.81 8.75 12.58
N SER A 60 -3.92 7.79 12.27
CA SER A 60 -3.76 7.29 10.90
C SER A 60 -5.04 6.67 10.34
N ALA A 61 -5.84 6.00 11.17
CA ALA A 61 -7.11 5.41 10.73
C ALA A 61 -8.06 6.46 10.16
N LYS A 62 -8.20 7.62 10.83
CA LYS A 62 -9.04 8.73 10.35
C LYS A 62 -8.48 9.30 9.05
N ASP A 63 -7.18 9.61 9.02
CA ASP A 63 -6.53 10.23 7.86
C ASP A 63 -6.61 9.31 6.63
N MET A 64 -6.47 8.00 6.83
CA MET A 64 -6.60 7.00 5.77
C MET A 64 -7.98 7.00 5.12
N VAL A 65 -9.07 7.03 5.92
CA VAL A 65 -10.44 7.08 5.38
C VAL A 65 -10.64 8.33 4.53
N MET A 66 -10.18 9.48 5.01
CA MET A 66 -10.28 10.73 4.24
C MET A 66 -9.55 10.62 2.89
N VAL A 67 -8.33 10.03 2.88
CA VAL A 67 -7.59 9.80 1.63
C VAL A 67 -8.34 8.82 0.74
N TRP A 68 -8.86 7.70 1.26
CA TRP A 68 -9.60 6.71 0.47
C TRP A 68 -10.82 7.30 -0.24
N LEU A 69 -11.63 8.07 0.49
CA LEU A 69 -12.79 8.76 -0.08
C LEU A 69 -12.36 9.82 -1.12
N SER A 70 -11.25 10.51 -0.84
CA SER A 70 -10.73 11.57 -1.72
C SER A 70 -10.18 11.03 -3.04
N VAL A 71 -9.58 9.84 -3.04
CA VAL A 71 -9.11 9.19 -4.27
C VAL A 71 -10.23 8.52 -5.07
N GLY A 72 -11.44 8.39 -4.50
CA GLY A 72 -12.62 7.90 -5.21
C GLY A 72 -13.12 6.53 -4.77
N ILE A 73 -12.72 6.03 -3.61
CA ILE A 73 -13.38 4.87 -3.01
C ILE A 73 -14.77 5.32 -2.54
N ASP A 74 -15.81 4.68 -3.06
CA ASP A 74 -17.20 5.05 -2.86
C ASP A 74 -17.87 4.13 -1.83
N PRO A 75 -18.32 4.66 -0.66
CA PRO A 75 -19.02 3.87 0.35
C PRO A 75 -20.35 3.27 -0.12
N ALA A 76 -20.93 3.79 -1.21
CA ALA A 76 -22.13 3.20 -1.82
C ALA A 76 -21.82 1.93 -2.63
N GLN A 77 -20.56 1.74 -3.04
CA GLN A 77 -20.11 0.60 -3.83
C GLN A 77 -19.24 -0.38 -3.04
N SER A 78 -18.57 0.09 -1.98
CA SER A 78 -17.61 -0.68 -1.18
C SER A 78 -17.95 -0.59 0.30
N VAL A 79 -17.79 -1.69 1.01
CA VAL A 79 -17.87 -1.70 2.47
C VAL A 79 -16.52 -1.22 3.01
N ILE A 80 -16.53 -0.11 3.76
CA ILE A 80 -15.35 0.45 4.41
C ILE A 80 -15.53 0.31 5.92
N PHE A 81 -14.57 -0.29 6.61
CA PHE A 81 -14.66 -0.51 8.05
C PHE A 81 -13.29 -0.58 8.71
N ARG A 82 -13.27 -0.50 10.03
CA ARG A 82 -12.08 -0.76 10.83
C ARG A 82 -12.11 -2.19 11.36
N GLN A 83 -11.01 -2.92 11.23
CA GLN A 83 -10.89 -4.32 11.64
C GLN A 83 -11.37 -4.54 13.08
N SER A 84 -10.98 -3.69 14.01
CA SER A 84 -11.35 -3.81 15.42
C SER A 84 -12.84 -3.58 15.73
N ASP A 85 -13.62 -3.03 14.80
CA ASP A 85 -15.07 -2.87 14.98
C ASP A 85 -15.81 -4.19 14.71
N VAL A 86 -15.21 -5.11 13.96
CA VAL A 86 -15.76 -6.43 13.66
C VAL A 86 -15.05 -7.50 14.50
N LYS A 87 -15.59 -7.82 15.64
CA LYS A 87 -14.95 -8.74 16.63
C LYS A 87 -14.69 -10.14 16.08
N ALA A 88 -15.48 -10.59 15.11
CA ALA A 88 -15.33 -11.89 14.47
C ALA A 88 -13.92 -12.13 13.87
N HIS A 89 -13.19 -11.08 13.50
CA HIS A 89 -11.77 -11.20 13.09
C HIS A 89 -10.91 -11.82 14.21
N ALA A 90 -11.06 -11.32 15.45
CA ALA A 90 -10.31 -11.85 16.59
C ALA A 90 -10.80 -13.24 17.01
N GLU A 91 -12.11 -13.50 16.96
CA GLU A 91 -12.69 -14.80 17.27
C GLU A 91 -12.20 -15.86 16.28
N LEU A 92 -12.26 -15.57 14.99
CA LEU A 92 -11.78 -16.49 13.96
C LEU A 92 -10.25 -16.66 14.02
N PHE A 93 -9.50 -15.59 14.25
CA PHE A 93 -8.05 -15.67 14.49
C PHE A 93 -7.74 -16.65 15.63
N LEU A 94 -8.44 -16.55 16.75
CA LEU A 94 -8.26 -17.47 17.89
C LEU A 94 -8.51 -18.93 17.47
N LEU A 95 -9.62 -19.20 16.78
CA LEU A 95 -9.96 -20.57 16.33
C LEU A 95 -8.92 -21.10 15.32
N LEU A 96 -8.52 -20.30 14.35
CA LEU A 96 -7.51 -20.70 13.37
C LEU A 96 -6.13 -20.91 14.01
N SER A 97 -5.78 -20.14 15.04
CA SER A 97 -4.50 -20.29 15.75
C SER A 97 -4.38 -21.65 16.46
N MET A 98 -5.50 -22.27 16.87
CA MET A 98 -5.51 -23.58 17.52
C MET A 98 -5.15 -24.73 16.57
N ILE A 99 -5.30 -24.53 15.28
CA ILE A 99 -5.04 -25.56 14.26
C ILE A 99 -3.83 -25.27 13.38
N THR A 100 -3.26 -24.06 13.47
CA THR A 100 -2.12 -23.67 12.62
C THR A 100 -0.80 -24.13 13.21
N PRO A 101 -0.02 -24.99 12.52
CA PRO A 101 1.28 -25.43 13.02
C PRO A 101 2.27 -24.26 13.14
N LEU A 102 2.96 -24.15 14.23
CA LEU A 102 3.93 -23.09 14.50
C LEU A 102 5.03 -23.02 13.42
N SER A 103 5.47 -24.19 12.94
CA SER A 103 6.48 -24.30 11.89
C SER A 103 6.07 -23.67 10.54
N TRP A 104 4.77 -23.51 10.28
CA TRP A 104 4.30 -22.81 9.07
C TRP A 104 4.58 -21.31 9.17
N LEU A 105 4.41 -20.73 10.35
CA LEU A 105 4.64 -19.31 10.61
C LEU A 105 6.13 -18.97 10.59
N GLU A 106 6.94 -19.77 11.27
CA GLU A 106 8.39 -19.59 11.38
C GLU A 106 9.12 -19.71 10.04
N ARG A 107 8.59 -20.53 9.11
CA ARG A 107 9.17 -20.70 7.78
C ARG A 107 8.70 -19.69 6.75
N ASN A 108 7.67 -18.89 7.05
CA ASN A 108 7.12 -17.92 6.12
C ASN A 108 8.20 -16.86 5.74
N PRO A 109 8.53 -16.70 4.46
CA PRO A 109 9.56 -15.75 4.01
C PRO A 109 9.22 -14.31 4.40
N THR A 110 7.98 -13.88 4.18
CA THR A 110 7.55 -12.51 4.46
C THR A 110 7.63 -12.17 5.96
N TYR A 111 7.39 -13.16 6.86
CA TYR A 111 7.61 -12.97 8.29
C TYR A 111 9.08 -12.64 8.59
N LYS A 112 10.01 -13.35 7.95
CA LYS A 112 11.46 -13.14 8.14
C LYS A 112 11.90 -11.79 7.59
N GLU A 113 11.44 -11.45 6.40
CA GLU A 113 11.72 -10.15 5.76
C GLU A 113 11.22 -8.98 6.60
N MET A 114 9.99 -9.03 7.09
CA MET A 114 9.44 -8.00 7.96
C MET A 114 10.22 -7.87 9.28
N LYS A 115 10.70 -8.98 9.84
CA LYS A 115 11.53 -8.96 11.04
C LYS A 115 12.87 -8.25 10.80
N GLU A 116 13.46 -8.42 9.62
CA GLU A 116 14.69 -7.73 9.22
C GLU A 116 14.44 -6.24 8.90
N GLU A 117 13.37 -5.92 8.19
CA GLU A 117 13.01 -4.53 7.86
C GLU A 117 12.72 -3.69 9.11
N LEU A 118 12.15 -4.29 10.14
CA LEU A 118 11.75 -3.64 11.39
C LEU A 118 12.65 -4.03 12.57
N LYS A 119 13.90 -4.39 12.32
CA LYS A 119 14.84 -4.90 13.35
C LYS A 119 15.09 -3.96 14.54
N GLU A 120 14.78 -2.67 14.39
CA GLU A 120 14.84 -1.69 15.49
C GLU A 120 13.66 -1.82 16.47
N LYS A 121 12.62 -2.58 16.10
CA LYS A 121 11.47 -2.87 16.94
C LYS A 121 11.63 -4.25 17.56
N ASP A 122 11.24 -4.39 18.82
CA ASP A 122 11.14 -5.71 19.45
C ASP A 122 9.88 -6.41 18.94
N LEU A 123 10.06 -7.25 17.94
CA LEU A 123 9.00 -8.03 17.29
C LEU A 123 8.98 -9.50 17.76
N SER A 124 9.70 -9.83 18.83
CA SER A 124 9.73 -11.18 19.41
C SER A 124 8.48 -11.45 20.27
N THR A 125 7.32 -11.13 19.73
CA THR A 125 6.03 -11.29 20.40
C THR A 125 5.15 -12.31 19.71
N PHE A 126 4.26 -12.97 20.45
CA PHE A 126 3.24 -13.87 19.88
C PHE A 126 2.37 -13.14 18.85
N GLY A 127 1.96 -11.90 19.12
CA GLY A 127 1.16 -11.11 18.20
C GLY A 127 1.82 -10.93 16.84
N PHE A 128 3.15 -10.65 16.83
CA PHE A 128 3.88 -10.51 15.57
C PHE A 128 4.12 -11.86 14.87
N LEU A 129 4.38 -12.94 15.60
CA LEU A 129 4.47 -14.27 15.01
C LEU A 129 3.12 -14.74 14.45
N GLY A 130 2.02 -14.37 15.11
CA GLY A 130 0.65 -14.79 14.77
C GLY A 130 -0.02 -13.92 13.69
N TYR A 131 0.56 -12.78 13.27
CA TYR A 131 -0.13 -11.90 12.31
C TYR A 131 -0.53 -12.56 10.99
N PRO A 132 0.19 -13.57 10.43
CA PRO A 132 -0.28 -14.23 9.21
C PRO A 132 -1.56 -15.03 9.39
N VAL A 133 -1.82 -15.54 10.62
CA VAL A 133 -3.09 -16.20 10.96
C VAL A 133 -4.22 -15.18 11.09
N LEU A 134 -3.95 -14.00 11.63
CA LEU A 134 -4.91 -12.90 11.65
C LEU A 134 -5.25 -12.45 10.22
N GLN A 135 -4.27 -12.37 9.34
CA GLN A 135 -4.51 -12.07 7.92
C GLN A 135 -5.35 -13.15 7.24
N ALA A 136 -5.10 -14.41 7.54
CA ALA A 136 -5.94 -15.50 7.06
C ALA A 136 -7.40 -15.35 7.55
N ALA A 137 -7.60 -15.04 8.84
CA ALA A 137 -8.92 -14.79 9.41
C ALA A 137 -9.62 -13.62 8.69
N ASP A 138 -8.94 -12.51 8.46
CA ASP A 138 -9.49 -11.34 7.75
C ASP A 138 -10.02 -11.70 6.36
N ILE A 139 -9.33 -12.57 5.66
CA ILE A 139 -9.66 -12.96 4.29
C ILE A 139 -10.81 -13.97 4.26
N VAL A 140 -10.71 -15.05 5.04
CA VAL A 140 -11.69 -16.14 4.97
C VAL A 140 -13.01 -15.81 5.65
N LEU A 141 -13.04 -14.87 6.60
CA LEU A 141 -14.23 -14.41 7.31
C LEU A 141 -15.32 -13.93 6.33
N TYR A 142 -14.94 -13.26 5.26
CA TYR A 142 -15.84 -12.72 4.24
C TYR A 142 -16.07 -13.66 3.05
N HIS A 143 -15.55 -14.89 3.10
CA HIS A 143 -15.56 -15.83 1.96
C HIS A 143 -15.03 -15.16 0.69
N ALA A 144 -13.90 -14.46 0.80
CA ALA A 144 -13.30 -13.75 -0.31
C ALA A 144 -13.03 -14.69 -1.49
N ASP A 145 -13.48 -14.29 -2.68
CA ASP A 145 -13.16 -14.97 -3.93
C ASP A 145 -11.73 -14.66 -4.37
N LYS A 146 -11.34 -13.40 -4.17
CA LYS A 146 -10.05 -12.87 -4.60
C LYS A 146 -9.48 -11.87 -3.61
N VAL A 147 -8.15 -11.76 -3.61
CA VAL A 147 -7.41 -10.79 -2.80
C VAL A 147 -6.43 -10.05 -3.71
N PRO A 148 -6.53 -8.72 -3.84
CA PRO A 148 -5.55 -7.92 -4.58
C PRO A 148 -4.26 -7.81 -3.76
N ILE A 149 -3.17 -8.31 -4.29
CA ILE A 149 -1.87 -8.37 -3.62
C ILE A 149 -0.72 -8.12 -4.59
N GLY A 150 0.39 -7.59 -4.08
CA GLY A 150 1.68 -7.66 -4.76
C GLY A 150 2.28 -9.07 -4.68
N GLU A 151 3.24 -9.36 -5.54
CA GLU A 151 3.93 -10.67 -5.57
C GLU A 151 4.58 -11.04 -4.23
N ASP A 152 5.07 -10.05 -3.48
CA ASP A 152 5.66 -10.22 -2.14
C ASP A 152 4.68 -10.77 -1.09
N GLN A 153 3.36 -10.64 -1.32
CA GLN A 153 2.31 -11.14 -0.44
C GLN A 153 1.79 -12.54 -0.80
N LEU A 154 2.26 -13.13 -1.91
CA LEU A 154 1.86 -14.48 -2.30
C LEU A 154 2.11 -15.53 -1.19
N PRO A 155 3.23 -15.53 -0.45
CA PRO A 155 3.45 -16.48 0.63
C PRO A 155 2.40 -16.41 1.75
N HIS A 156 1.88 -15.23 2.04
CA HIS A 156 0.80 -15.07 3.02
C HIS A 156 -0.54 -15.59 2.50
N LEU A 157 -0.82 -15.37 1.22
CA LEU A 157 -2.04 -15.89 0.61
C LEU A 157 -2.02 -17.43 0.51
N GLU A 158 -0.86 -18.02 0.19
CA GLU A 158 -0.70 -19.47 0.25
C GLU A 158 -0.89 -20.02 1.66
N LEU A 159 -0.33 -19.38 2.66
CA LEU A 159 -0.57 -19.76 4.05
C LEU A 159 -2.07 -19.67 4.41
N THR A 160 -2.77 -18.66 3.94
CA THR A 160 -4.23 -18.54 4.11
C THR A 160 -4.97 -19.74 3.51
N ARG A 161 -4.60 -20.18 2.31
CA ARG A 161 -5.16 -21.37 1.64
C ARG A 161 -4.87 -22.64 2.43
N GLU A 162 -3.63 -22.81 2.89
CA GLU A 162 -3.24 -23.96 3.72
C GLU A 162 -4.06 -24.03 5.02
N ILE A 163 -4.26 -22.90 5.69
CA ILE A 163 -5.08 -22.81 6.91
C ILE A 163 -6.54 -23.14 6.59
N ALA A 164 -7.10 -22.61 5.49
CA ALA A 164 -8.47 -22.90 5.06
C ALA A 164 -8.66 -24.39 4.74
N ARG A 165 -7.73 -24.99 3.98
CA ARG A 165 -7.74 -26.45 3.68
C ARG A 165 -7.69 -27.28 4.94
N ARG A 166 -6.80 -26.95 5.87
CA ARG A 166 -6.67 -27.66 7.14
C ARG A 166 -7.94 -27.55 7.98
N PHE A 167 -8.54 -26.35 8.03
CA PHE A 167 -9.81 -26.15 8.72
C PHE A 167 -10.92 -27.03 8.13
N ASN A 168 -11.06 -26.99 6.80
CA ASN A 168 -12.06 -27.78 6.09
C ASN A 168 -11.84 -29.29 6.25
N PHE A 169 -10.60 -29.75 6.28
CA PHE A 169 -10.28 -31.15 6.55
C PHE A 169 -10.70 -31.62 7.94
N ILE A 170 -10.55 -30.75 8.95
CA ILE A 170 -10.86 -31.10 10.35
C ILE A 170 -12.37 -30.99 10.65
N TYR A 171 -13.03 -29.95 10.14
CA TYR A 171 -14.37 -29.58 10.57
C TYR A 171 -15.46 -29.79 9.51
N GLY A 172 -15.11 -30.04 8.27
CA GLY A 172 -16.03 -30.29 7.16
C GLY A 172 -15.67 -29.52 5.90
N GLU A 173 -15.89 -30.15 4.75
CA GLU A 173 -15.54 -29.59 3.46
C GLU A 173 -16.35 -28.32 3.13
N GLY A 174 -15.70 -27.32 2.53
CA GLY A 174 -16.32 -26.13 1.96
C GLY A 174 -16.77 -25.08 2.98
N ILE A 175 -16.42 -25.20 4.26
CA ILE A 175 -16.77 -24.18 5.27
C ILE A 175 -16.00 -22.88 5.01
N LEU A 176 -14.68 -22.96 4.81
CA LEU A 176 -13.86 -21.81 4.44
C LEU A 176 -13.48 -21.87 2.97
N LYS A 177 -13.54 -20.72 2.32
CA LYS A 177 -13.21 -20.58 0.91
C LYS A 177 -11.72 -20.30 0.72
N GLU A 178 -11.11 -20.96 -0.27
CA GLU A 178 -9.75 -20.65 -0.68
C GLU A 178 -9.76 -19.45 -1.66
N PRO A 179 -9.15 -18.31 -1.28
CA PRO A 179 -9.13 -17.13 -2.12
C PRO A 179 -8.12 -17.28 -3.27
N LYS A 180 -8.39 -16.60 -4.40
CA LYS A 180 -7.43 -16.43 -5.49
C LYS A 180 -6.78 -15.06 -5.43
N GLU A 181 -5.57 -14.95 -5.93
CA GLU A 181 -4.90 -13.66 -6.10
C GLU A 181 -5.51 -12.85 -7.24
N ILE A 182 -5.46 -11.53 -7.10
CA ILE A 182 -5.36 -10.57 -8.20
C ILE A 182 -3.98 -9.94 -8.03
N LEU A 183 -3.06 -10.30 -8.91
CA LEU A 183 -1.75 -9.66 -8.90
C LEU A 183 -1.91 -8.21 -9.33
N THR A 184 -1.57 -7.31 -8.44
CA THR A 184 -1.44 -5.89 -8.76
C THR A 184 0.01 -5.62 -9.15
N GLU A 185 0.22 -4.86 -10.22
CA GLU A 185 1.57 -4.39 -10.51
C GLU A 185 2.05 -3.60 -9.30
N ALA A 186 2.99 -4.19 -8.58
CA ALA A 186 3.61 -3.51 -7.46
C ALA A 186 4.41 -2.33 -8.04
N ALA A 187 3.83 -1.14 -7.94
CA ALA A 187 4.56 0.06 -8.30
C ALA A 187 5.84 0.13 -7.46
N ARG A 188 6.97 -0.23 -8.05
CA ARG A 188 8.28 -0.04 -7.43
C ARG A 188 8.61 1.45 -7.43
N VAL A 189 7.92 2.16 -6.54
CA VAL A 189 8.13 3.61 -6.40
C VAL A 189 9.40 3.83 -5.58
N LEU A 190 10.36 4.51 -6.19
CA LEU A 190 11.57 4.94 -5.50
C LEU A 190 11.30 6.19 -4.68
N GLY A 191 11.90 6.25 -3.49
CA GLY A 191 11.90 7.43 -2.65
C GLY A 191 12.85 8.52 -3.16
N ILE A 192 12.86 9.65 -2.46
CA ILE A 192 13.70 10.80 -2.84
C ILE A 192 15.20 10.48 -2.86
N ASP A 193 15.62 9.42 -2.19
CA ASP A 193 16.99 8.95 -2.01
C ASP A 193 17.40 7.77 -2.89
N GLY A 194 16.52 7.31 -3.77
CA GLY A 194 16.77 6.20 -4.69
C GLY A 194 16.49 4.80 -4.14
N ARG A 195 16.21 4.66 -2.85
CA ARG A 195 15.76 3.41 -2.27
C ARG A 195 14.25 3.23 -2.46
N LYS A 196 13.72 2.03 -2.23
CA LYS A 196 12.26 1.79 -2.17
C LYS A 196 11.61 2.82 -1.25
N MET A 197 10.55 3.46 -1.71
CA MET A 197 9.80 4.46 -0.94
C MET A 197 9.23 3.82 0.33
N SER A 198 9.58 4.38 1.48
CA SER A 198 9.15 3.90 2.79
C SER A 198 9.08 5.03 3.80
N LYS A 199 8.09 4.98 4.67
CA LYS A 199 7.97 5.90 5.82
C LYS A 199 9.18 5.80 6.75
N SER A 200 9.64 4.59 7.01
CA SER A 200 10.76 4.32 7.92
C SER A 200 12.10 4.93 7.46
N TYR A 201 12.26 5.14 6.15
CA TYR A 201 13.45 5.76 5.59
C TYR A 201 13.35 7.27 5.48
N GLY A 202 12.21 7.87 5.79
CA GLY A 202 12.00 9.31 5.64
C GLY A 202 12.09 9.81 4.20
N ASN A 203 11.98 8.90 3.22
CA ASN A 203 12.19 9.17 1.80
C ASN A 203 10.89 9.24 0.99
N ALA A 204 9.74 9.25 1.65
CA ALA A 204 8.44 9.17 1.00
C ALA A 204 7.89 10.54 0.58
N LEU A 205 7.17 10.52 -0.55
CA LEU A 205 6.24 11.58 -0.95
C LEU A 205 4.85 11.17 -0.50
N PHE A 206 4.22 11.94 0.39
CA PHE A 206 2.90 11.63 0.92
C PHE A 206 1.78 12.23 0.04
N ILE A 207 0.62 11.56 0.02
CA ILE A 207 -0.50 11.95 -0.85
C ILE A 207 -1.03 13.34 -0.51
N TYR A 208 -1.00 13.73 0.76
CA TYR A 208 -1.51 15.03 1.21
C TYR A 208 -0.45 16.15 1.22
N GLU A 209 0.80 15.86 0.86
CA GLU A 209 1.82 16.91 0.78
C GLU A 209 1.52 17.87 -0.34
N THR A 210 1.46 19.14 0.01
CA THR A 210 1.13 20.25 -0.90
C THR A 210 2.21 21.33 -0.89
N GLY A 211 2.09 22.26 -1.83
CA GLY A 211 2.86 23.51 -1.83
C GLY A 211 4.38 23.32 -1.78
N GLU A 212 5.01 24.09 -0.91
CA GLU A 212 6.47 24.16 -0.81
C GLU A 212 7.11 22.85 -0.32
N THR A 213 6.43 22.09 0.54
CA THR A 213 6.96 20.81 1.05
C THR A 213 7.13 19.77 -0.07
N LEU A 214 6.09 19.60 -0.90
CA LEU A 214 6.16 18.71 -2.05
C LEU A 214 7.26 19.17 -3.03
N LYS A 215 7.30 20.48 -3.32
CA LYS A 215 8.30 21.08 -4.21
C LYS A 215 9.73 20.82 -3.69
N GLN A 216 10.01 21.08 -2.42
CA GLN A 216 11.32 20.84 -1.83
C GLN A 216 11.73 19.37 -1.93
N LYS A 217 10.83 18.44 -1.64
CA LYS A 217 11.11 17.00 -1.75
C LYS A 217 11.43 16.60 -3.19
N VAL A 218 10.62 17.03 -4.16
CA VAL A 218 10.84 16.73 -5.58
C VAL A 218 12.15 17.35 -6.08
N MET A 219 12.42 18.61 -5.71
CA MET A 219 13.65 19.29 -6.11
C MET A 219 14.92 18.68 -5.50
N ASN A 220 14.79 18.04 -4.33
CA ASN A 220 15.90 17.33 -3.66
C ASN A 220 16.03 15.85 -4.07
N MET A 221 15.12 15.29 -4.89
CA MET A 221 15.24 13.90 -5.35
C MET A 221 16.58 13.66 -6.06
N LEU A 222 17.15 12.49 -5.81
CA LEU A 222 18.29 12.02 -6.59
C LEU A 222 17.88 11.82 -8.04
N THR A 223 18.80 12.15 -8.94
CA THR A 223 18.67 11.91 -10.37
C THR A 223 19.75 10.93 -10.84
N ASP A 224 20.09 10.90 -12.09
CA ASP A 224 21.20 10.11 -12.61
C ASP A 224 22.52 10.59 -11.97
N VAL A 225 23.12 9.75 -11.15
CA VAL A 225 24.36 10.06 -10.42
C VAL A 225 25.59 10.17 -11.34
N LYS A 226 25.50 9.62 -12.56
CA LYS A 226 26.57 9.71 -13.58
C LYS A 226 26.58 11.09 -14.24
N ARG A 227 25.45 11.81 -14.23
CA ARG A 227 25.31 13.13 -14.82
C ARG A 227 25.74 14.21 -13.85
N MET A 228 27.00 14.61 -13.91
CA MET A 228 27.60 15.58 -13.00
C MET A 228 27.32 17.04 -13.36
N ARG A 229 27.15 17.34 -14.67
CA ARG A 229 26.94 18.71 -15.16
C ARG A 229 25.74 18.77 -16.09
N LYS A 230 25.12 19.94 -16.26
CA LYS A 230 23.98 20.16 -17.15
C LYS A 230 24.27 19.71 -18.61
N ARG A 231 25.50 19.90 -19.08
CA ARG A 231 25.94 19.52 -20.42
C ARG A 231 26.26 18.04 -20.63
N ASP A 232 26.29 17.28 -19.58
CA ASP A 232 26.57 15.84 -19.68
C ASP A 232 25.27 15.12 -20.07
N PRO A 233 25.30 14.20 -21.05
CA PRO A 233 24.14 13.37 -21.33
C PRO A 233 23.79 12.49 -20.14
N GLY A 234 22.50 12.27 -19.91
CA GLY A 234 22.00 11.36 -18.88
C GLY A 234 21.32 10.13 -19.49
N GLU A 235 21.07 9.11 -18.66
CA GLU A 235 20.27 7.95 -19.05
C GLU A 235 19.02 7.87 -18.17
N PRO A 236 17.82 8.06 -18.74
CA PRO A 236 16.56 7.99 -17.99
C PRO A 236 16.38 6.69 -17.20
N MET A 237 16.84 5.56 -17.74
CA MET A 237 16.70 4.26 -17.06
C MET A 237 17.61 4.11 -15.85
N ASP A 238 18.68 4.89 -15.74
CA ASP A 238 19.58 4.95 -14.57
C ASP A 238 19.15 6.06 -13.59
N CYS A 239 18.14 6.86 -13.96
CA CYS A 239 17.70 8.02 -13.19
C CYS A 239 16.63 7.64 -12.16
N ASN A 240 16.87 8.00 -10.90
CA ASN A 240 15.91 7.76 -9.82
C ASN A 240 14.58 8.53 -9.95
N LEU A 241 14.59 9.65 -10.67
CA LEU A 241 13.39 10.46 -10.90
C LEU A 241 12.49 9.89 -12.00
N TYR A 242 13.08 9.28 -13.02
CA TYR A 242 12.36 8.92 -14.25
C TYR A 242 11.22 7.91 -14.03
N PRO A 243 11.30 6.89 -13.13
CA PRO A 243 10.19 6.01 -12.85
C PRO A 243 8.92 6.73 -12.39
N LEU A 244 9.03 7.90 -11.72
CA LEU A 244 7.84 8.68 -11.37
C LEU A 244 7.20 9.34 -12.58
N HIS A 245 7.98 9.71 -13.60
CA HIS A 245 7.42 10.20 -14.87
C HIS A 245 6.59 9.13 -15.57
N GLU A 246 6.94 7.85 -15.44
CA GLU A 246 6.17 6.74 -16.04
C GLU A 246 4.74 6.67 -15.50
N TYR A 247 4.53 7.05 -14.24
CA TYR A 247 3.21 7.06 -13.61
C TYR A 247 2.43 8.36 -13.79
N PHE A 248 3.11 9.51 -13.84
CA PHE A 248 2.45 10.81 -13.71
C PHE A 248 2.58 11.72 -14.95
N THR A 249 3.41 11.36 -15.90
CA THR A 249 3.67 12.21 -17.08
C THR A 249 3.14 11.54 -18.34
N PRO A 250 2.40 12.24 -19.21
CA PRO A 250 1.93 11.73 -20.49
C PRO A 250 3.07 11.21 -21.38
N GLU A 251 2.79 10.20 -22.23
CA GLU A 251 3.80 9.52 -23.04
C GLU A 251 4.55 10.46 -23.99
N GLU A 252 3.83 11.39 -24.62
CA GLU A 252 4.45 12.35 -25.53
C GLU A 252 5.54 13.16 -24.81
N MET A 253 5.22 13.67 -23.63
CA MET A 253 6.16 14.43 -22.80
C MET A 253 7.29 13.53 -22.25
N ARG A 254 7.01 12.25 -21.96
CA ARG A 254 8.07 11.28 -21.56
C ARG A 254 9.06 11.04 -22.71
N ALA A 255 8.59 10.97 -23.95
CA ALA A 255 9.45 10.82 -25.11
C ALA A 255 10.38 12.05 -25.28
N GLU A 256 9.86 13.26 -25.07
CA GLU A 256 10.66 14.49 -25.07
C GLU A 256 11.68 14.49 -23.92
N ILE A 257 11.29 14.08 -22.73
CA ILE A 257 12.19 13.95 -21.58
C ILE A 257 13.33 12.97 -21.89
N ARG A 258 13.03 11.79 -22.45
CA ARG A 258 14.06 10.80 -22.80
C ARG A 258 15.07 11.37 -23.80
N THR A 259 14.56 12.01 -24.85
CA THR A 259 15.40 12.62 -25.89
C THR A 259 16.23 13.77 -25.32
N GLY A 260 15.62 14.68 -24.59
CA GLY A 260 16.28 15.81 -23.97
C GLY A 260 17.32 15.45 -22.93
N CYS A 261 17.05 14.38 -22.14
CA CYS A 261 18.00 13.87 -21.16
C CYS A 261 19.26 13.30 -21.84
N ARG A 262 19.09 12.43 -22.86
CA ARG A 262 20.19 11.80 -23.59
C ARG A 262 21.02 12.76 -24.43
N SER A 263 20.40 13.83 -24.93
CA SER A 263 21.10 14.88 -25.70
C SER A 263 21.69 16.00 -24.84
N ALA A 264 21.53 15.93 -23.50
CA ALA A 264 21.81 17.05 -22.59
C ALA A 264 21.01 18.35 -22.87
N GLY A 265 19.95 18.25 -23.67
CA GLY A 265 19.05 19.38 -24.00
C GLY A 265 18.09 19.75 -22.87
N LEU A 266 17.78 18.78 -21.97
CA LEU A 266 16.92 19.00 -20.80
C LEU A 266 17.75 18.90 -19.51
N GLY A 267 17.69 19.92 -18.64
CA GLY A 267 18.34 19.92 -17.34
C GLY A 267 17.55 19.12 -16.29
N CYS A 268 18.24 18.54 -15.28
CA CYS A 268 17.57 17.79 -14.21
C CYS A 268 16.59 18.65 -13.39
N VAL A 269 16.88 19.94 -13.21
CA VAL A 269 15.97 20.88 -12.52
C VAL A 269 14.69 21.09 -13.33
N GLU A 270 14.81 21.27 -14.63
CA GLU A 270 13.66 21.41 -15.54
C GLU A 270 12.82 20.12 -15.57
N CYS A 271 13.49 18.95 -15.62
CA CYS A 271 12.84 17.65 -15.53
C CYS A 271 12.04 17.48 -14.21
N LYS A 272 12.63 17.87 -13.08
CA LYS A 272 11.94 17.88 -11.77
C LYS A 272 10.73 18.81 -11.76
N GLN A 273 10.82 19.98 -12.41
CA GLN A 273 9.69 20.89 -12.53
C GLN A 273 8.53 20.31 -13.34
N ILE A 274 8.83 19.59 -14.42
CA ILE A 274 7.82 18.88 -15.21
C ILE A 274 7.12 17.82 -14.33
N LEU A 275 7.89 17.02 -13.57
CA LEU A 275 7.32 16.04 -12.65
C LEU A 275 6.44 16.71 -11.59
N LEU A 276 6.93 17.77 -10.96
CA LEU A 276 6.18 18.51 -9.94
C LEU A 276 4.83 19.02 -10.47
N THR A 277 4.83 19.60 -11.67
CA THR A 277 3.59 20.07 -12.31
C THR A 277 2.59 18.93 -12.53
N ASN A 278 3.07 17.76 -12.95
CA ASN A 278 2.22 16.60 -13.19
C ASN A 278 1.71 15.97 -11.87
N LEU A 279 2.53 15.94 -10.82
CA LEU A 279 2.11 15.51 -9.48
C LEU A 279 1.02 16.45 -8.92
N ILE A 280 1.21 17.76 -9.03
CA ILE A 280 0.20 18.73 -8.59
C ILE A 280 -1.11 18.50 -9.36
N ARG A 281 -1.07 18.36 -10.67
CA ARG A 281 -2.26 18.11 -11.49
C ARG A 281 -3.01 16.82 -11.08
N GLU A 282 -2.28 15.76 -10.74
CA GLU A 282 -2.87 14.49 -10.28
C GLU A 282 -3.49 14.61 -8.89
N PHE A 283 -2.81 15.28 -7.95
CA PHE A 283 -3.20 15.29 -6.55
C PHE A 283 -4.05 16.49 -6.13
N GLU A 284 -4.08 17.59 -6.88
CA GLU A 284 -4.90 18.76 -6.52
C GLU A 284 -6.39 18.45 -6.32
N PRO A 285 -7.04 17.62 -7.17
CA PRO A 285 -8.43 17.22 -6.92
C PRO A 285 -8.61 16.41 -5.63
N ILE A 286 -7.60 15.62 -5.28
CA ILE A 286 -7.59 14.80 -4.04
C ILE A 286 -7.44 15.73 -2.84
N TRP A 287 -6.52 16.69 -2.88
CA TRP A 287 -6.33 17.66 -1.79
C TRP A 287 -7.61 18.46 -1.50
N LYS A 288 -8.28 18.95 -2.52
CA LYS A 288 -9.55 19.67 -2.36
C LYS A 288 -10.61 18.83 -1.66
N LYS A 289 -10.65 17.52 -1.93
CA LYS A 289 -11.58 16.62 -1.23
C LYS A 289 -11.13 16.32 0.20
N ILE A 290 -9.83 16.17 0.46
CA ILE A 290 -9.29 16.00 1.81
C ILE A 290 -9.64 17.21 2.66
N ASP A 291 -9.46 18.44 2.15
CA ASP A 291 -9.82 19.67 2.83
C ASP A 291 -11.34 19.70 3.14
N TYR A 292 -12.17 19.35 2.16
CA TYR A 292 -13.61 19.25 2.35
C TYR A 292 -13.98 18.26 3.48
N TYR A 293 -13.39 17.05 3.49
CA TYR A 293 -13.68 16.06 4.54
C TYR A 293 -13.11 16.47 5.91
N ASN A 294 -12.01 17.21 5.97
CA ASN A 294 -11.49 17.76 7.22
C ASN A 294 -12.45 18.78 7.83
N GLU A 295 -13.04 19.65 7.01
CA GLU A 295 -13.99 20.67 7.47
C GLU A 295 -15.34 20.06 7.88
N HIS A 296 -15.72 18.91 7.31
CA HIS A 296 -17.01 18.25 7.52
C HIS A 296 -16.89 16.93 8.31
N ALA A 297 -15.80 16.70 9.01
CA ALA A 297 -15.50 15.45 9.73
C ALA A 297 -16.43 15.13 10.93
N GLY A 298 -17.56 15.75 11.03
CA GLY A 298 -18.58 15.53 12.07
C GLY A 298 -19.96 15.13 11.52
N ILE A 299 -20.08 14.92 10.20
CA ILE A 299 -21.34 14.55 9.53
C ILE A 299 -21.33 13.07 9.19
#